data_0a6bf312a7d7a0ee486d5edf3692a5b9
#
_entry.id   0a6bf312a7d7a0ee486d5edf3692a5b9
#
_cell.length_a   1.000
_cell.length_b   1.000
_cell.length_c   1.000
_cell.angle_alpha   90.00
_cell.angle_beta   90.00
_cell.angle_gamma   90.00
#
_symmetry.space_group_name_H-M   'P 1'
#
loop_
_entity.id
_entity.type
_entity.pdbx_description
1 polymer ?
#
loop_
_entity_poly.entity_id
_entity_poly.type
_entity_poly.pdbx_seq_one_letter_code
_entity_poly.pdbx_strand_id
1 'polypeptide(L)'
;VADLFRFGLQLQMPATFSKLEYYGRGPEENYVDRHSSAFIGKYESDVKDEYYPYIRPQESGNHTDIRYFSIFNPTTGKGITFEGYEPMECSAIPYLVEDLDSGIEKTHAWGQHSGDLVDKGLVQLHIQKCQYPLGCIDSWMTKPMEKYRLHYADREFTFKIKAK
;
A
#
# COMPACT_ATOMS: atom_id res chain seq x y z
N VAL A 1 8.30 11.87 20.78
CA VAL A 1 8.40 10.58 20.06
C VAL A 1 7.87 10.80 18.66
N ALA A 2 8.59 10.30 17.64
CA ALA A 2 8.14 10.38 16.25
C ALA A 2 6.95 9.45 16.03
N ASP A 3 6.07 9.83 15.11
CA ASP A 3 4.99 8.95 14.66
C ASP A 3 5.58 7.76 13.88
N LEU A 4 4.91 6.61 13.94
CA LEU A 4 5.23 5.47 13.09
C LEU A 4 4.74 5.75 11.66
N PHE A 5 5.47 5.25 10.69
CA PHE A 5 5.02 5.34 9.30
C PHE A 5 4.04 4.21 8.95
N ARG A 6 4.32 2.99 9.37
CA ARG A 6 3.44 1.83 9.19
C ARG A 6 3.71 0.75 10.25
N PHE A 7 2.74 -0.15 10.41
CA PHE A 7 2.89 -1.34 11.22
C PHE A 7 2.29 -2.55 10.51
N GLY A 8 3.12 -3.50 10.11
CA GLY A 8 2.72 -4.69 9.36
C GLY A 8 3.88 -5.45 8.75
N LEU A 9 3.57 -6.21 7.71
CA LEU A 9 4.49 -7.04 6.94
C LEU A 9 4.75 -6.40 5.56
N GLN A 10 6.00 -6.35 5.17
CA GLN A 10 6.45 -6.02 3.82
C GLN A 10 7.09 -7.25 3.20
N LEU A 11 6.75 -7.58 1.96
CA LEU A 11 7.33 -8.68 1.22
C LEU A 11 7.41 -8.39 -0.27
N GLN A 12 8.21 -9.18 -0.98
CA GLN A 12 8.38 -9.08 -2.41
C GLN A 12 8.00 -10.40 -3.07
N MET A 13 7.40 -10.31 -4.25
CA MET A 13 7.05 -11.46 -5.09
C MET A 13 7.53 -11.23 -6.52
N PRO A 14 7.77 -12.29 -7.30
CA PRO A 14 8.05 -12.16 -8.74
C PRO A 14 6.90 -11.47 -9.48
N ALA A 15 7.19 -10.65 -10.49
CA ALA A 15 6.20 -9.93 -11.29
C ALA A 15 5.20 -10.85 -12.04
N THR A 16 5.46 -12.15 -12.10
CA THR A 16 4.50 -13.13 -12.60
C THR A 16 3.24 -13.26 -11.74
N PHE A 17 3.29 -12.83 -10.49
CA PHE A 17 2.12 -12.64 -9.63
C PHE A 17 1.54 -11.25 -9.88
N SER A 18 0.77 -11.13 -10.94
CA SER A 18 0.35 -9.85 -11.51
C SER A 18 -1.12 -9.52 -11.33
N LYS A 19 -1.91 -10.43 -10.75
CA LYS A 19 -3.35 -10.22 -10.52
C LYS A 19 -3.67 -10.12 -9.04
N LEU A 20 -4.59 -9.21 -8.74
CA LEU A 20 -5.15 -8.98 -7.40
C LEU A 20 -6.64 -9.29 -7.37
N GLU A 21 -7.10 -9.77 -6.23
CA GLU A 21 -8.49 -9.89 -5.86
C GLU A 21 -8.61 -9.53 -4.38
N TYR A 22 -9.46 -8.60 -4.03
CA TYR A 22 -9.61 -8.19 -2.64
C TYR A 22 -11.05 -7.81 -2.27
N TYR A 23 -11.33 -7.86 -0.98
CA TYR A 23 -12.56 -7.36 -0.40
C TYR A 23 -12.23 -6.26 0.62
N GLY A 24 -12.54 -5.03 0.26
CA GLY A 24 -12.23 -3.84 1.01
C GLY A 24 -12.67 -2.59 0.30
N ARG A 25 -12.04 -1.45 0.59
CA ARG A 25 -12.33 -0.19 -0.11
C ARG A 25 -11.55 -0.10 -1.42
N GLY A 26 -12.27 0.30 -2.47
CA GLY A 26 -11.74 0.47 -3.82
C GLY A 26 -12.76 1.15 -4.74
N PRO A 27 -12.56 1.08 -6.08
CA PRO A 27 -11.39 0.49 -6.74
C PRO A 27 -10.12 1.34 -6.61
N GLU A 28 -10.26 2.64 -6.39
CA GLU A 28 -9.16 3.60 -6.30
C GLU A 28 -8.34 3.41 -5.01
N GLU A 29 -7.04 3.74 -5.06
CA GLU A 29 -6.21 3.81 -3.87
C GLU A 29 -6.83 4.73 -2.81
N ASN A 30 -6.69 4.37 -1.56
CA ASN A 30 -7.26 5.15 -0.48
C ASN A 30 -6.47 4.98 0.83
N TYR A 31 -6.54 5.97 1.68
CA TYR A 31 -5.80 6.06 2.94
C TYR A 31 -6.75 6.45 4.05
N VAL A 32 -6.40 6.22 5.29
CA VAL A 32 -7.28 6.41 6.46
C VAL A 32 -7.89 7.83 6.54
N ASP A 33 -7.21 8.83 6.03
CA ASP A 33 -7.68 10.22 5.95
C ASP A 33 -8.23 10.62 4.57
N ARG A 34 -8.21 9.72 3.60
CA ARG A 34 -8.67 9.94 2.21
C ARG A 34 -9.30 8.67 1.65
N HIS A 35 -10.45 8.26 2.18
CA HIS A 35 -11.15 7.05 1.74
C HIS A 35 -12.66 7.22 1.53
N SER A 36 -13.18 8.42 1.68
CA SER A 36 -14.64 8.65 1.60
C SER A 36 -15.23 8.40 0.22
N SER A 37 -14.42 8.49 -0.84
CA SER A 37 -14.82 8.18 -2.22
C SER A 37 -14.70 6.69 -2.57
N ALA A 38 -14.02 5.89 -1.74
CA ALA A 38 -13.83 4.47 -1.97
C ALA A 38 -14.90 3.65 -1.23
N PHE A 39 -15.55 2.75 -1.95
CA PHE A 39 -16.64 1.92 -1.40
C PHE A 39 -16.15 0.52 -1.06
N ILE A 40 -16.78 -0.09 -0.06
CA ILE A 40 -16.50 -1.48 0.28
C ILE A 40 -17.15 -2.38 -0.76
N GLY A 41 -16.33 -3.22 -1.38
CA GLY A 41 -16.73 -4.14 -2.43
C GLY A 41 -15.68 -5.22 -2.67
N LYS A 42 -15.99 -6.13 -3.59
CA LYS A 42 -15.01 -7.06 -4.14
C LYS A 42 -14.47 -6.49 -5.43
N TYR A 43 -13.16 -6.44 -5.52
CA TYR A 43 -12.45 -5.85 -6.65
C TYR A 43 -11.40 -6.81 -7.19
N GLU A 44 -11.16 -6.71 -8.49
CA GLU A 44 -10.09 -7.37 -9.21
C GLU A 44 -9.31 -6.32 -9.98
N SER A 45 -7.99 -6.44 -10.02
CA SER A 45 -7.11 -5.51 -10.73
C SER A 45 -5.81 -6.17 -11.18
N ASP A 46 -5.08 -5.47 -12.02
CA ASP A 46 -3.68 -5.81 -12.32
C ASP A 46 -2.75 -5.01 -11.40
N VAL A 47 -1.70 -5.65 -10.90
CA VAL A 47 -0.68 -4.99 -10.06
C VAL A 47 -0.13 -3.70 -10.69
N LYS A 48 0.05 -3.70 -12.01
CA LYS A 48 0.55 -2.53 -12.76
C LYS A 48 -0.38 -1.33 -12.70
N ASP A 49 -1.68 -1.56 -12.51
CA ASP A 49 -2.72 -0.52 -12.51
C ASP A 49 -2.97 0.03 -11.09
N GLU A 50 -2.37 -0.59 -10.07
CA GLU A 50 -2.46 -0.14 -8.67
C GLU A 50 -1.55 1.07 -8.35
N TYR A 51 -0.56 1.34 -9.20
CA TYR A 51 0.31 2.49 -9.02
C TYR A 51 -0.33 3.76 -9.57
N TYR A 52 -0.58 4.73 -8.70
CA TYR A 52 -1.00 6.07 -9.11
C TYR A 52 0.22 6.95 -9.39
N PRO A 53 0.35 7.52 -10.60
CA PRO A 53 1.55 8.26 -11.02
C PRO A 53 1.57 9.71 -10.51
N TYR A 54 1.74 9.88 -9.21
CA TYR A 54 1.97 11.21 -8.64
C TYR A 54 3.19 11.88 -9.29
N ILE A 55 3.15 13.21 -9.42
CA ILE A 55 4.27 13.98 -9.99
C ILE A 55 5.56 13.66 -9.23
N ARG A 56 5.48 13.66 -7.90
CA ARG A 56 6.55 13.21 -7.01
C ARG A 56 6.06 12.00 -6.23
N PRO A 57 6.50 10.79 -6.58
CA PRO A 57 6.07 9.59 -5.89
C PRO A 57 6.62 9.55 -4.46
N GLN A 58 5.82 9.08 -3.52
CA GLN A 58 6.21 8.78 -2.14
C GLN A 58 5.56 7.47 -1.68
N GLU A 59 4.25 7.40 -1.71
CA GLU A 59 3.41 6.23 -1.47
C GLU A 59 2.39 6.10 -2.60
N SER A 60 1.95 4.89 -2.87
CA SER A 60 0.91 4.64 -3.87
C SER A 60 0.27 3.27 -3.68
N GLY A 61 -0.99 3.14 -4.13
CA GLY A 61 -1.68 1.87 -4.27
C GLY A 61 -2.21 1.27 -2.95
N ASN A 62 -2.33 2.04 -1.87
CA ASN A 62 -2.90 1.52 -0.63
C ASN A 62 -4.43 1.40 -0.71
N HIS A 63 -4.96 0.35 -0.09
CA HIS A 63 -6.38 0.13 0.12
C HIS A 63 -6.67 -0.12 1.60
N THR A 64 -7.70 0.54 2.12
CA THR A 64 -8.12 0.43 3.52
C THR A 64 -9.32 -0.52 3.69
N ASP A 65 -9.62 -0.87 4.92
CA ASP A 65 -10.76 -1.74 5.27
C ASP A 65 -10.73 -3.09 4.54
N ILE A 66 -9.56 -3.66 4.32
CA ILE A 66 -9.36 -4.95 3.64
C ILE A 66 -9.70 -6.12 4.58
N ARG A 67 -10.57 -7.01 4.14
CA ARG A 67 -10.90 -8.27 4.83
C ARG A 67 -10.07 -9.42 4.32
N TYR A 68 -9.89 -9.50 2.99
CA TYR A 68 -8.90 -10.37 2.37
C TYR A 68 -8.24 -9.68 1.20
N PHE A 69 -7.00 -10.05 0.95
CA PHE A 69 -6.18 -9.56 -0.16
C PHE A 69 -5.42 -10.74 -0.78
N SER A 70 -5.68 -11.01 -2.05
CA SER A 70 -5.08 -12.12 -2.79
C SER A 70 -4.24 -11.58 -3.92
N ILE A 71 -3.05 -12.14 -4.08
CA ILE A 71 -2.21 -11.93 -5.26
C ILE A 71 -1.91 -13.28 -5.91
N PHE A 72 -2.01 -13.36 -7.23
CA PHE A 72 -1.84 -14.62 -7.94
C PHE A 72 -1.27 -14.46 -9.35
N ASN A 73 -0.70 -15.57 -9.83
CA ASN A 73 -0.23 -15.71 -11.20
C ASN A 73 -1.43 -16.12 -12.08
N PRO A 74 -1.85 -15.31 -13.07
CA PRO A 74 -3.01 -15.60 -13.89
C PRO A 74 -2.86 -16.82 -14.80
N THR A 75 -1.63 -17.24 -15.11
CA THR A 75 -1.37 -18.41 -15.97
C THR A 75 -1.54 -19.71 -15.19
N THR A 76 -1.11 -19.74 -13.92
CA THR A 76 -1.12 -20.97 -13.12
C THR A 76 -2.28 -21.01 -12.12
N GLY A 77 -2.92 -19.90 -11.86
CA GLY A 77 -3.93 -19.70 -10.80
C GLY A 77 -3.35 -19.76 -9.37
N LYS A 78 -2.04 -20.03 -9.22
CA LYS A 78 -1.39 -20.13 -7.92
C LYS A 78 -1.12 -18.76 -7.34
N GLY A 79 -1.30 -18.62 -6.03
CA GLY A 79 -1.09 -17.36 -5.33
C GLY A 79 -1.14 -17.49 -3.83
N ILE A 80 -1.25 -16.34 -3.18
CA ILE A 80 -1.36 -16.22 -1.73
C ILE A 80 -2.53 -15.31 -1.41
N THR A 81 -3.29 -15.68 -0.39
CA THR A 81 -4.36 -14.86 0.18
C THR A 81 -4.01 -14.53 1.63
N PHE A 82 -4.07 -13.26 1.95
CA PHE A 82 -4.00 -12.73 3.31
C PHE A 82 -5.41 -12.41 3.80
N GLU A 83 -5.79 -12.90 4.98
CA GLU A 83 -7.13 -12.69 5.55
C GLU A 83 -6.97 -12.17 6.98
N GLY A 84 -7.44 -10.94 7.20
CA GLY A 84 -7.37 -10.29 8.51
C GLY A 84 -8.45 -10.80 9.47
N TYR A 85 -8.11 -10.89 10.74
CA TYR A 85 -9.11 -11.02 11.83
C TYR A 85 -9.79 -9.67 12.08
N GLU A 86 -9.10 -8.58 11.78
CA GLU A 86 -9.59 -7.21 11.75
C GLU A 86 -9.36 -6.62 10.35
N PRO A 87 -10.03 -5.55 9.96
CA PRO A 87 -9.72 -4.83 8.72
C PRO A 87 -8.24 -4.44 8.66
N MET A 88 -7.65 -4.69 7.50
CA MET A 88 -6.24 -4.42 7.19
C MET A 88 -6.13 -3.25 6.23
N GLU A 89 -4.89 -2.77 6.05
CA GLU A 89 -4.50 -1.95 4.91
C GLU A 89 -3.51 -2.73 4.05
N CYS A 90 -3.71 -2.74 2.73
CA CYS A 90 -2.89 -3.54 1.83
C CYS A 90 -2.53 -2.74 0.57
N SER A 91 -1.35 -3.00 0.04
CA SER A 91 -0.94 -2.53 -1.29
C SER A 91 -0.10 -3.58 -2.01
N ALA A 92 -0.11 -3.53 -3.34
CA ALA A 92 0.76 -4.33 -4.19
C ALA A 92 1.09 -3.53 -5.45
N ILE A 93 2.33 -3.07 -5.58
CA ILE A 93 2.78 -2.25 -6.71
C ILE A 93 4.07 -2.79 -7.31
N PRO A 94 4.39 -2.49 -8.59
CA PRO A 94 5.57 -3.00 -9.28
C PRO A 94 6.86 -2.23 -8.94
N TYR A 95 6.87 -1.43 -7.89
CA TYR A 95 8.00 -0.62 -7.46
C TYR A 95 8.31 -0.83 -5.99
N LEU A 96 9.57 -0.69 -5.61
CA LEU A 96 9.96 -0.65 -4.20
C LEU A 96 9.64 0.73 -3.60
N VAL A 97 9.30 0.77 -2.33
CA VAL A 97 9.04 2.02 -1.63
C VAL A 97 10.28 2.91 -1.62
N GLU A 98 11.46 2.32 -1.57
CA GLU A 98 12.74 3.02 -1.64
C GLU A 98 12.99 3.67 -3.01
N ASP A 99 12.37 3.15 -4.06
CA ASP A 99 12.41 3.77 -5.40
C ASP A 99 11.43 4.94 -5.49
N LEU A 100 10.34 4.90 -4.73
CA LEU A 100 9.37 6.00 -4.67
C LEU A 100 9.89 7.16 -3.81
N ASP A 101 10.42 6.87 -2.62
CA ASP A 101 10.97 7.88 -1.71
C ASP A 101 12.27 7.36 -1.07
N SER A 102 13.36 8.04 -1.31
CA SER A 102 14.68 7.72 -0.75
C SER A 102 14.82 8.05 0.75
N GLY A 103 13.75 8.42 1.43
CA GLY A 103 13.73 8.70 2.85
C GLY A 103 14.24 10.10 3.22
N ILE A 104 14.71 10.24 4.46
CA ILE A 104 15.09 11.54 5.03
C ILE A 104 16.25 12.20 4.28
N GLU A 105 17.21 11.41 3.83
CA GLU A 105 18.38 11.92 3.12
C GLU A 105 18.06 12.50 1.74
N LYS A 106 16.91 12.12 1.16
CA LYS A 106 16.41 12.65 -0.10
C LYS A 106 17.48 12.69 -1.21
N THR A 107 18.32 11.67 -1.28
CA THR A 107 19.46 11.61 -2.22
C THR A 107 19.02 11.76 -3.68
N HIS A 108 17.76 11.46 -4.00
CA HIS A 108 17.14 11.62 -5.32
C HIS A 108 16.04 12.70 -5.35
N ALA A 109 15.96 13.55 -4.32
CA ALA A 109 14.82 14.43 -4.06
C ALA A 109 14.44 15.39 -5.19
N TRP A 110 15.39 15.77 -6.02
CA TRP A 110 15.19 16.81 -7.02
C TRP A 110 14.95 16.30 -8.44
N GLY A 111 15.14 15.02 -8.67
CA GLY A 111 15.06 14.43 -10.00
C GLY A 111 14.11 13.24 -10.14
N GLN A 112 13.49 12.78 -9.05
CA GLN A 112 12.66 11.58 -9.11
C GLN A 112 11.20 11.96 -9.37
N HIS A 113 10.73 11.57 -10.53
CA HIS A 113 9.34 11.65 -10.96
C HIS A 113 8.81 10.27 -11.30
N SER A 114 7.48 10.11 -11.39
CA SER A 114 6.87 8.82 -11.74
C SER A 114 7.41 8.24 -13.05
N GLY A 115 7.78 9.08 -14.01
CA GLY A 115 8.38 8.66 -15.28
C GLY A 115 9.83 8.12 -15.18
N ASP A 116 10.50 8.33 -14.05
CA ASP A 116 11.87 7.87 -13.82
C ASP A 116 11.91 6.49 -13.15
N LEU A 117 10.76 5.96 -12.73
CA LEU A 117 10.66 4.67 -12.06
C LEU A 117 10.93 3.54 -13.04
N VAL A 118 11.74 2.57 -12.60
CA VAL A 118 12.13 1.41 -13.40
C VAL A 118 11.49 0.16 -12.80
N ASP A 119 10.75 -0.60 -13.63
CA ASP A 119 10.25 -1.91 -13.26
C ASP A 119 11.43 -2.88 -13.05
N LYS A 120 11.52 -3.43 -11.86
CA LYS A 120 12.56 -4.39 -11.46
C LYS A 120 12.14 -5.86 -11.59
N GLY A 121 10.99 -6.14 -12.21
CA GLY A 121 10.47 -7.50 -12.37
C GLY A 121 9.95 -8.11 -11.08
N LEU A 122 9.52 -7.30 -10.15
CA LEU A 122 8.98 -7.71 -8.86
C LEU A 122 7.71 -6.95 -8.50
N VAL A 123 6.98 -7.47 -7.51
CA VAL A 123 5.86 -6.79 -6.86
C VAL A 123 6.21 -6.63 -5.39
N GLN A 124 6.11 -5.41 -4.89
CA GLN A 124 6.18 -5.16 -3.46
C GLN A 124 4.78 -5.13 -2.87
N LEU A 125 4.60 -5.93 -1.82
CA LEU A 125 3.35 -5.98 -1.05
C LEU A 125 3.56 -5.39 0.33
N HIS A 126 2.54 -4.68 0.80
CA HIS A 126 2.36 -4.34 2.20
C HIS A 126 1.06 -4.97 2.71
N ILE A 127 1.16 -5.70 3.80
CA ILE A 127 0.03 -6.25 4.55
C ILE A 127 0.15 -5.67 5.94
N GLN A 128 -0.68 -4.71 6.26
CA GLN A 128 -0.47 -3.87 7.45
C GLN A 128 -1.77 -3.72 8.26
N LYS A 129 -1.58 -3.53 9.56
CA LYS A 129 -2.66 -3.13 10.44
C LYS A 129 -3.06 -1.69 10.19
N CYS A 130 -2.06 -0.83 9.98
CA CYS A 130 -2.25 0.60 9.79
C CYS A 130 -1.03 1.26 9.16
N GLN A 131 -1.29 2.39 8.51
CA GLN A 131 -0.30 3.25 7.89
C GLN A 131 -0.53 4.71 8.31
N TYR A 132 0.53 5.51 8.30
CA TYR A 132 0.45 6.95 8.48
C TYR A 132 -0.35 7.59 7.34
N PRO A 133 -1.26 8.52 7.64
CA PRO A 133 -2.07 9.18 6.62
C PRO A 133 -1.22 10.05 5.69
N LEU A 134 -1.63 10.15 4.43
CA LEU A 134 -0.91 10.89 3.40
C LEU A 134 -1.60 12.19 2.98
N GLY A 135 -2.90 12.35 3.31
CA GLY A 135 -3.71 13.45 2.83
C GLY A 135 -3.31 14.81 3.40
N CYS A 136 -2.82 14.86 4.60
CA CYS A 136 -2.43 16.06 5.33
C CYS A 136 -3.44 17.21 5.22
N ILE A 137 -3.26 18.29 5.96
CA ILE A 137 -4.09 19.50 5.84
C ILE A 137 -3.63 20.35 4.65
N ASP A 138 -2.33 20.38 4.41
CA ASP A 138 -1.70 21.09 3.30
C ASP A 138 -0.36 20.47 2.93
N SER A 139 0.28 20.98 1.87
CA SER A 139 1.60 20.53 1.39
C SER A 139 2.79 21.22 2.07
N TRP A 140 2.56 22.02 3.11
CA TRP A 140 3.58 22.84 3.76
C TRP A 140 4.06 22.27 5.10
N MET A 141 4.21 20.95 5.17
CA MET A 141 4.69 20.24 6.37
C MET A 141 3.69 20.22 7.55
N THR A 142 2.44 20.60 7.36
CA THR A 142 1.41 20.46 8.38
C THR A 142 1.13 18.97 8.59
N LYS A 143 1.15 18.56 9.85
CA LYS A 143 0.84 17.18 10.22
C LYS A 143 -0.63 16.86 9.94
N PRO A 144 -0.96 15.60 9.64
CA PRO A 144 -2.34 15.15 9.57
C PRO A 144 -3.12 15.44 10.85
N MET A 145 -4.44 15.47 10.74
CA MET A 145 -5.31 15.63 11.92
C MET A 145 -4.98 14.54 12.95
N GLU A 146 -4.97 14.92 14.23
CA GLU A 146 -4.55 14.07 15.35
C GLU A 146 -5.21 12.69 15.35
N LYS A 147 -6.48 12.61 15.02
CA LYS A 147 -7.25 11.35 14.97
C LYS A 147 -6.75 10.33 13.95
N TYR A 148 -5.96 10.75 12.97
CA TYR A 148 -5.41 9.88 11.92
C TYR A 148 -3.92 9.58 12.14
N ARG A 149 -3.26 10.27 13.07
CA ARG A 149 -1.83 10.09 13.29
C ARG A 149 -1.53 8.73 13.91
N LEU A 150 -0.44 8.13 13.47
CA LEU A 150 0.01 6.84 13.93
C LEU A 150 1.07 7.00 15.01
N HIS A 151 0.65 7.22 16.25
CA HIS A 151 1.57 7.34 17.38
C HIS A 151 2.26 6.03 17.70
N TYR A 152 3.49 6.13 18.20
CA TYR A 152 4.22 4.98 18.72
C TYR A 152 3.47 4.40 19.93
N ALA A 153 3.13 3.13 19.84
CA ALA A 153 2.44 2.37 20.88
C ALA A 153 2.67 0.87 20.65
N ASP A 154 2.45 0.07 21.68
CA ASP A 154 2.39 -1.39 21.54
C ASP A 154 1.22 -1.77 20.62
N ARG A 155 1.50 -2.65 19.67
CA ARG A 155 0.53 -3.09 18.65
C ARG A 155 0.63 -4.57 18.42
N GLU A 156 -0.52 -5.17 18.17
CA GLU A 156 -0.62 -6.55 17.68
C GLU A 156 -1.26 -6.54 16.31
N PHE A 157 -0.84 -7.47 15.47
CA PHE A 157 -1.43 -7.68 14.15
C PHE A 157 -1.49 -9.16 13.84
N THR A 158 -2.69 -9.68 13.66
CA THR A 158 -2.94 -11.09 13.40
C THR A 158 -3.72 -11.26 12.11
N PHE A 159 -3.21 -12.10 11.23
CA PHE A 159 -3.85 -12.46 9.96
C PHE A 159 -3.50 -13.90 9.57
N LYS A 160 -4.27 -14.47 8.66
CA LYS A 160 -4.01 -15.78 8.07
C LYS A 160 -3.35 -15.64 6.71
N ILE A 161 -2.45 -16.56 6.40
CA ILE A 161 -1.89 -16.74 5.05
C ILE A 161 -2.41 -18.08 4.53
N LYS A 162 -3.00 -18.04 3.33
CA LYS A 162 -3.54 -19.21 2.65
C LYS A 162 -2.95 -19.32 1.24
N ALA A 163 -2.69 -20.51 0.77
CA ALA A 163 -2.45 -20.73 -0.65
C ALA A 163 -3.72 -20.48 -1.45
N LYS A 164 -3.59 -19.83 -2.60
CA LYS A 164 -4.66 -19.65 -3.59
C LYS A 164 -4.42 -20.60 -4.74
#